data_82db63f45545ef64159e46ec37d7214b
#
_entry.id   82db63f45545ef64159e46ec37d7214b
#
_cell.length_a   1.000
_cell.length_b   1.000
_cell.length_c   1.000
_cell.angle_alpha   90.00
_cell.angle_beta   90.00
_cell.angle_gamma   90.00
#
_symmetry.space_group_name_H-M   'P 1'
#
loop_
_entity.id
_entity.type
_entity.pdbx_description
1 polymer ?
#
loop_
_entity_poly.entity_id
_entity_poly.type
_entity_poly.pdbx_seq_one_letter_code
_entity_poly.pdbx_strand_id
1 'polypeptide(L)'
;GHSLPTRYREVVLTRSKHEAQSAKHEVQASKRTSMLKDIRYAIRMLTKTPAVTFVAIVTLALGIGANTAIFSGVNAFVLRELPVPESSRLVRPVEIGENGNTADEISYPDFVDYRNQSTSFTGLSGEDMLQVAIDTQDQNDVIWGQAVSGNYFDILQVKPFMGRSFLPEEDGAPGAHPVVLLGHSLWERRLGSDPNIVGKKLRLNNRPYEVIGVAPKFFKGSKFGLSMDFWVPLAMVEELRGVTGWLNSRDSHWMNVIGRLKPGVSMAQATAEMNAISARLNQIYPNDRASTTQARVLSEPDG
;
A
#
# COMPACT_ATOMS: atom_id res chain seq x y z
N GLY A 1 69.18 -37.81 18.41
CA GLY A 1 68.19 -36.89 17.95
C GLY A 1 68.78 -35.53 17.69
N HIS A 2 69.21 -35.20 16.45
CA HIS A 2 69.70 -33.87 16.11
C HIS A 2 68.49 -32.98 15.73
N SER A 3 68.11 -32.09 16.62
CA SER A 3 67.16 -31.01 16.28
C SER A 3 67.91 -29.92 15.50
N LEU A 4 67.43 -29.62 14.28
CA LEU A 4 67.94 -28.52 13.46
C LEU A 4 67.73 -27.18 14.21
N PRO A 5 68.72 -26.25 14.16
CA PRO A 5 68.65 -24.98 14.87
C PRO A 5 67.51 -24.13 14.34
N THR A 6 66.79 -23.47 15.25
CA THR A 6 65.54 -22.70 15.06
C THR A 6 65.63 -21.69 13.92
N ARG A 7 66.79 -21.13 13.65
CA ARG A 7 67.09 -20.19 12.56
C ARG A 7 66.94 -20.81 11.16
N TYR A 8 67.19 -22.10 11.01
CA TYR A 8 67.08 -22.80 9.73
C TYR A 8 65.60 -23.10 9.40
N ARG A 9 64.75 -23.30 10.41
CA ARG A 9 63.29 -23.51 10.23
C ARG A 9 62.58 -22.23 9.77
N GLU A 10 62.95 -21.07 10.29
CA GLU A 10 62.35 -19.80 9.86
C GLU A 10 62.72 -19.43 8.43
N VAL A 11 63.95 -19.65 8.01
CA VAL A 11 64.40 -19.36 6.64
C VAL A 11 63.70 -20.27 5.62
N VAL A 12 63.48 -21.56 5.94
CA VAL A 12 62.78 -22.50 5.06
C VAL A 12 61.29 -22.17 4.99
N LEU A 13 60.65 -21.76 6.10
CA LEU A 13 59.24 -21.38 6.13
C LEU A 13 58.97 -20.05 5.40
N THR A 14 59.90 -19.08 5.47
CA THR A 14 59.80 -17.79 4.75
C THR A 14 59.98 -17.99 3.25
N ARG A 15 60.89 -18.86 2.84
CA ARG A 15 61.13 -19.21 1.45
C ARG A 15 59.92 -19.95 0.83
N SER A 16 59.35 -20.92 1.55
CA SER A 16 58.14 -21.63 1.14
C SER A 16 56.92 -20.72 1.00
N LYS A 17 56.74 -19.75 1.90
CA LYS A 17 55.68 -18.73 1.80
C LYS A 17 55.85 -17.81 0.59
N HIS A 18 57.12 -17.38 0.31
CA HIS A 18 57.45 -16.55 -0.85
C HIS A 18 57.19 -17.29 -2.19
N GLU A 19 57.58 -18.59 -2.26
CA GLU A 19 57.34 -19.44 -3.42
C GLU A 19 55.88 -19.70 -3.65
N ALA A 20 55.08 -19.95 -2.57
CA ALA A 20 53.64 -20.12 -2.64
C ALA A 20 52.89 -18.82 -3.05
N GLN A 21 53.39 -17.66 -2.62
CA GLN A 21 52.85 -16.37 -2.98
C GLN A 21 53.15 -15.99 -4.44
N SER A 22 54.39 -16.29 -4.90
CA SER A 22 54.81 -16.13 -6.30
C SER A 22 53.99 -17.03 -7.24
N ALA A 23 53.79 -18.29 -6.87
CA ALA A 23 52.95 -19.23 -7.65
C ALA A 23 51.48 -18.76 -7.72
N LYS A 24 50.92 -18.20 -6.65
CA LYS A 24 49.56 -17.63 -6.68
C LYS A 24 49.50 -16.39 -7.62
N HIS A 25 50.49 -15.53 -7.62
CA HIS A 25 50.56 -14.38 -8.52
C HIS A 25 50.69 -14.79 -9.99
N GLU A 26 51.51 -15.83 -10.30
CA GLU A 26 51.61 -16.39 -11.65
C GLU A 26 50.32 -17.02 -12.15
N VAL A 27 49.60 -17.80 -11.31
CA VAL A 27 48.32 -18.38 -11.63
C VAL A 27 47.26 -17.30 -11.86
N GLN A 28 47.28 -16.25 -11.06
CA GLN A 28 46.35 -15.13 -11.19
C GLN A 28 46.66 -14.27 -12.43
N ALA A 29 47.90 -14.07 -12.77
CA ALA A 29 48.35 -13.39 -14.00
C ALA A 29 48.03 -14.23 -15.26
N SER A 30 48.23 -15.54 -15.19
CA SER A 30 47.86 -16.48 -16.26
C SER A 30 46.35 -16.50 -16.51
N LYS A 31 45.52 -16.52 -15.46
CA LYS A 31 44.04 -16.44 -15.60
C LYS A 31 43.59 -15.12 -16.21
N ARG A 32 44.21 -13.98 -15.84
CA ARG A 32 43.89 -12.66 -16.43
C ARG A 32 44.25 -12.60 -17.91
N THR A 33 45.41 -13.14 -18.31
CA THR A 33 45.84 -13.19 -19.72
C THR A 33 44.98 -14.14 -20.56
N SER A 34 44.51 -15.26 -19.99
CA SER A 34 43.55 -16.16 -20.66
C SER A 34 42.21 -15.46 -20.88
N MET A 35 41.63 -14.82 -19.82
CA MET A 35 40.37 -14.06 -19.96
C MET A 35 40.43 -12.98 -21.04
N LEU A 36 41.53 -12.23 -21.12
CA LEU A 36 41.69 -11.19 -22.16
C LEU A 36 41.77 -11.78 -23.58
N LYS A 37 42.41 -12.93 -23.75
CA LYS A 37 42.44 -13.67 -25.02
C LYS A 37 41.04 -14.18 -25.40
N ASP A 38 40.30 -14.73 -24.44
CA ASP A 38 38.95 -15.23 -24.64
C ASP A 38 37.96 -14.12 -25.03
N ILE A 39 38.05 -12.96 -24.35
CA ILE A 39 37.25 -11.78 -24.70
C ILE A 39 37.58 -11.29 -26.13
N ARG A 40 38.88 -11.23 -26.47
CA ARG A 40 39.29 -10.76 -27.79
C ARG A 40 38.87 -11.74 -28.91
N TYR A 41 38.87 -13.03 -28.61
CA TYR A 41 38.36 -14.06 -29.49
C TYR A 41 36.85 -13.96 -29.67
N ALA A 42 36.10 -13.78 -28.57
CA ALA A 42 34.67 -13.60 -28.61
C ALA A 42 34.25 -12.36 -29.43
N ILE A 43 34.92 -11.21 -29.23
CA ILE A 43 34.69 -10.00 -30.03
C ILE A 43 34.93 -10.26 -31.51
N ARG A 44 36.02 -10.97 -31.84
CA ARG A 44 36.38 -11.28 -33.23
C ARG A 44 35.37 -12.25 -33.87
N MET A 45 34.78 -13.15 -33.11
CA MET A 45 33.71 -14.05 -33.62
C MET A 45 32.42 -13.25 -33.85
N LEU A 46 32.04 -12.38 -32.94
CA LEU A 46 30.86 -11.50 -33.04
C LEU A 46 30.94 -10.56 -34.27
N THR A 47 32.14 -10.06 -34.60
CA THR A 47 32.34 -9.22 -35.81
C THR A 47 32.34 -9.98 -37.11
N LYS A 48 32.58 -11.33 -37.10
CA LYS A 48 32.52 -12.16 -38.28
C LYS A 48 31.11 -12.54 -38.75
N THR A 49 30.12 -12.48 -37.83
CA THR A 49 28.72 -12.77 -38.10
C THR A 49 27.81 -11.62 -37.70
N PRO A 50 27.88 -10.48 -38.41
CA PRO A 50 27.24 -9.23 -37.93
C PRO A 50 25.70 -9.37 -37.88
N ALA A 51 25.09 -10.13 -38.78
CA ALA A 51 23.63 -10.33 -38.76
C ALA A 51 23.16 -11.11 -37.52
N VAL A 52 23.85 -12.19 -37.16
CA VAL A 52 23.51 -12.99 -35.96
C VAL A 52 23.78 -12.19 -34.69
N THR A 53 24.89 -11.46 -34.66
CA THR A 53 25.24 -10.60 -33.54
C THR A 53 24.20 -9.49 -33.34
N PHE A 54 23.74 -8.85 -34.42
CA PHE A 54 22.70 -7.84 -34.36
C PHE A 54 21.38 -8.40 -33.82
N VAL A 55 20.93 -9.54 -34.33
CA VAL A 55 19.72 -10.22 -33.85
C VAL A 55 19.86 -10.57 -32.37
N ALA A 56 21.00 -11.14 -31.94
CA ALA A 56 21.24 -11.49 -30.54
C ALA A 56 21.21 -10.24 -29.61
N ILE A 57 21.83 -9.14 -30.03
CA ILE A 57 21.83 -7.87 -29.26
C ILE A 57 20.42 -7.31 -29.18
N VAL A 58 19.67 -7.28 -30.28
CA VAL A 58 18.29 -6.77 -30.29
C VAL A 58 17.39 -7.63 -29.40
N THR A 59 17.50 -8.95 -29.48
CA THR A 59 16.71 -9.86 -28.65
C THR A 59 17.03 -9.68 -27.17
N LEU A 60 18.33 -9.56 -26.82
CA LEU A 60 18.77 -9.34 -25.46
C LEU A 60 18.31 -7.96 -24.94
N ALA A 61 18.45 -6.92 -25.76
CA ALA A 61 18.02 -5.56 -25.44
C ALA A 61 16.50 -5.47 -25.24
N LEU A 62 15.71 -6.15 -26.08
CA LEU A 62 14.27 -6.26 -25.92
C LEU A 62 13.89 -7.01 -24.63
N GLY A 63 14.53 -8.16 -24.36
CA GLY A 63 14.27 -8.95 -23.15
C GLY A 63 14.59 -8.19 -21.86
N ILE A 64 15.76 -7.57 -21.80
CA ILE A 64 16.17 -6.76 -20.65
C ILE A 64 15.34 -5.48 -20.56
N GLY A 65 15.12 -4.80 -21.68
CA GLY A 65 14.36 -3.55 -21.73
C GLY A 65 12.89 -3.73 -21.33
N ALA A 66 12.22 -4.76 -21.82
CA ALA A 66 10.84 -5.09 -21.42
C ALA A 66 10.75 -5.45 -19.94
N ASN A 67 11.66 -6.28 -19.44
CA ASN A 67 11.69 -6.67 -18.02
C ASN A 67 11.98 -5.47 -17.12
N THR A 68 12.92 -4.61 -17.51
CA THR A 68 13.24 -3.38 -16.76
C THR A 68 12.09 -2.39 -16.79
N ALA A 69 11.40 -2.23 -17.93
CA ALA A 69 10.24 -1.34 -18.04
C ALA A 69 9.07 -1.83 -17.17
N ILE A 70 8.77 -3.13 -17.20
CA ILE A 70 7.75 -3.75 -16.35
C ILE A 70 8.12 -3.58 -14.88
N PHE A 71 9.36 -3.92 -14.50
CA PHE A 71 9.82 -3.81 -13.11
C PHE A 71 9.86 -2.35 -12.62
N SER A 72 10.28 -1.41 -13.47
CA SER A 72 10.24 0.03 -13.15
C SER A 72 8.81 0.53 -13.05
N GLY A 73 7.91 0.06 -13.90
CA GLY A 73 6.48 0.32 -13.80
C GLY A 73 5.90 -0.20 -12.49
N VAL A 74 6.08 -1.48 -12.22
CA VAL A 74 5.61 -2.11 -10.97
C VAL A 74 6.21 -1.41 -9.73
N ASN A 75 7.50 -1.13 -9.71
CA ASN A 75 8.16 -0.43 -8.61
C ASN A 75 7.62 1.01 -8.42
N ALA A 76 7.39 1.73 -9.52
CA ALA A 76 6.81 3.07 -9.47
C ALA A 76 5.34 3.04 -9.00
N PHE A 77 4.66 1.91 -9.20
CA PHE A 77 3.28 1.70 -8.78
C PHE A 77 3.17 1.13 -7.35
N VAL A 78 3.97 0.17 -6.96
CA VAL A 78 3.86 -0.56 -5.68
C VAL A 78 4.57 0.16 -4.51
N LEU A 79 5.65 0.92 -4.77
CA LEU A 79 6.44 1.57 -3.71
C LEU A 79 6.13 3.07 -3.55
N ARG A 80 5.06 3.56 -4.15
CA ARG A 80 4.72 4.98 -4.03
C ARG A 80 3.92 5.21 -2.76
N GLU A 81 4.55 5.76 -1.75
CA GLU A 81 3.88 6.22 -0.54
C GLU A 81 2.72 7.17 -0.87
N LEU A 82 1.65 7.10 -0.11
CA LEU A 82 0.56 8.06 -0.21
C LEU A 82 1.12 9.49 -0.07
N PRO A 83 0.70 10.45 -0.92
CA PRO A 83 1.18 11.83 -0.88
C PRO A 83 0.56 12.59 0.31
N VAL A 84 0.71 12.05 1.52
CA VAL A 84 0.18 12.61 2.75
C VAL A 84 1.29 12.73 3.80
N PRO A 85 1.18 13.66 4.76
CA PRO A 85 2.20 13.82 5.79
C PRO A 85 2.41 12.53 6.60
N GLU A 86 3.69 12.22 6.91
CA GLU A 86 4.08 11.07 7.74
C GLU A 86 3.44 9.74 7.28
N SER A 87 3.42 9.48 5.96
CA SER A 87 2.85 8.28 5.34
C SER A 87 3.40 6.99 5.95
N SER A 88 4.67 6.96 6.35
CA SER A 88 5.30 5.80 7.01
C SER A 88 4.66 5.38 8.34
N ARG A 89 3.81 6.22 8.92
CA ARG A 89 3.03 5.89 10.13
C ARG A 89 1.62 5.41 9.81
N LEU A 90 1.23 5.46 8.55
CA LEU A 90 -0.03 4.88 8.10
C LEU A 90 0.15 3.37 7.98
N VAL A 91 -0.82 2.66 8.51
CA VAL A 91 -0.82 1.20 8.59
C VAL A 91 -2.21 0.67 8.37
N ARG A 92 -2.29 -0.59 8.00
CA ARG A 92 -3.53 -1.29 7.72
C ARG A 92 -3.71 -2.46 8.70
N PRO A 93 -4.61 -2.32 9.69
CA PRO A 93 -5.08 -3.46 10.47
C PRO A 93 -5.86 -4.43 9.58
N VAL A 94 -5.56 -5.72 9.71
CA VAL A 94 -6.19 -6.82 8.97
C VAL A 94 -6.50 -7.95 9.93
N GLU A 95 -7.47 -8.78 9.60
CA GLU A 95 -7.78 -10.00 10.33
C GLU A 95 -7.16 -11.23 9.66
N ILE A 96 -6.82 -12.24 10.45
CA ILE A 96 -6.29 -13.51 9.99
C ILE A 96 -7.35 -14.57 10.25
N GLY A 97 -7.79 -15.24 9.22
CA GLY A 97 -8.73 -16.35 9.31
C GLY A 97 -8.09 -17.64 9.81
N GLU A 98 -8.92 -18.66 10.11
CA GLU A 98 -8.48 -19.98 10.57
C GLU A 98 -7.49 -20.66 9.63
N ASN A 99 -7.58 -20.42 8.34
CA ASN A 99 -6.68 -20.97 7.33
C ASN A 99 -5.33 -20.22 7.22
N GLY A 100 -5.09 -19.23 8.10
CA GLY A 100 -3.91 -18.38 8.05
C GLY A 100 -3.96 -17.34 6.91
N ASN A 101 -5.04 -17.26 6.15
CA ASN A 101 -5.22 -16.26 5.11
C ASN A 101 -5.54 -14.90 5.74
N THR A 102 -4.94 -13.86 5.19
CA THR A 102 -5.24 -12.48 5.56
C THR A 102 -6.59 -12.10 4.99
N ALA A 103 -7.51 -11.68 5.84
CA ALA A 103 -8.73 -11.01 5.46
C ALA A 103 -8.49 -9.50 5.59
N ASP A 104 -8.45 -8.82 4.45
CA ASP A 104 -8.24 -7.37 4.42
C ASP A 104 -9.48 -6.60 4.85
N GLU A 105 -10.63 -7.25 4.79
CA GLU A 105 -11.92 -6.67 5.15
C GLU A 105 -12.30 -7.05 6.58
N ILE A 106 -12.80 -6.07 7.32
CA ILE A 106 -13.22 -6.16 8.72
C ILE A 106 -14.71 -5.83 8.79
N SER A 107 -15.43 -6.37 9.75
CA SER A 107 -16.82 -6.00 10.02
C SER A 107 -16.90 -4.62 10.68
N TYR A 108 -18.00 -3.90 10.46
CA TYR A 108 -18.18 -2.59 11.11
C TYR A 108 -18.21 -2.68 12.64
N PRO A 109 -18.90 -3.62 13.29
CA PRO A 109 -18.86 -3.74 14.76
C PRO A 109 -17.45 -4.03 15.29
N ASP A 110 -16.66 -4.85 14.60
CA ASP A 110 -15.27 -5.13 15.00
C ASP A 110 -14.37 -3.91 14.84
N PHE A 111 -14.54 -3.17 13.75
CA PHE A 111 -13.85 -1.89 13.57
C PHE A 111 -14.16 -0.91 14.71
N VAL A 112 -15.43 -0.80 15.14
CA VAL A 112 -15.84 0.07 16.26
C VAL A 112 -15.15 -0.37 17.56
N ASP A 113 -15.09 -1.67 17.81
CA ASP A 113 -14.41 -2.23 18.97
C ASP A 113 -12.90 -1.94 18.93
N TYR A 114 -12.23 -2.19 17.81
CA TYR A 114 -10.81 -1.88 17.62
C TYR A 114 -10.55 -0.38 17.80
N ARG A 115 -11.36 0.49 17.20
CA ARG A 115 -11.22 1.94 17.29
C ARG A 115 -11.34 2.44 18.73
N ASN A 116 -12.29 1.91 19.49
CA ASN A 116 -12.59 2.38 20.84
C ASN A 116 -11.61 1.82 21.89
N GLN A 117 -10.97 0.66 21.64
CA GLN A 117 -10.16 -0.04 22.62
C GLN A 117 -8.66 0.09 22.36
N SER A 118 -8.24 0.40 21.13
CA SER A 118 -6.81 0.53 20.83
C SER A 118 -6.22 1.84 21.32
N THR A 119 -5.00 1.76 21.83
CA THR A 119 -4.22 2.89 22.33
C THR A 119 -2.98 3.20 21.51
N SER A 120 -2.57 2.29 20.64
CA SER A 120 -1.38 2.41 19.78
C SER A 120 -1.55 3.38 18.62
N PHE A 121 -2.78 3.72 18.26
CA PHE A 121 -3.09 4.57 17.13
C PHE A 121 -3.48 5.99 17.56
N THR A 122 -3.19 6.97 16.73
CA THR A 122 -3.77 8.29 16.83
C THR A 122 -5.26 8.23 16.50
N GLY A 123 -5.64 7.32 15.59
CA GLY A 123 -7.00 6.96 15.25
C GLY A 123 -7.02 5.86 14.20
N LEU A 124 -8.16 5.19 14.09
CA LEU A 124 -8.51 4.23 13.05
C LEU A 124 -9.67 4.80 12.23
N SER A 125 -9.66 4.59 10.93
CA SER A 125 -10.73 4.94 10.00
C SER A 125 -11.11 3.74 9.15
N GLY A 126 -12.39 3.46 9.05
CA GLY A 126 -12.92 2.52 8.08
C GLY A 126 -13.08 3.17 6.71
N GLU A 127 -12.94 2.36 5.66
CA GLU A 127 -13.16 2.79 4.28
C GLU A 127 -13.72 1.65 3.43
N ASP A 128 -14.63 1.95 2.52
CA ASP A 128 -15.14 1.02 1.52
C ASP A 128 -15.26 1.71 0.16
N MET A 129 -14.89 1.01 -0.92
CA MET A 129 -15.00 1.53 -2.28
C MET A 129 -16.43 1.41 -2.80
N LEU A 130 -16.92 2.48 -3.39
CA LEU A 130 -18.26 2.58 -3.95
C LEU A 130 -18.24 2.95 -5.43
N GLN A 131 -19.17 2.37 -6.17
CA GLN A 131 -19.59 2.87 -7.48
C GLN A 131 -21.01 3.41 -7.37
N VAL A 132 -21.22 4.62 -7.82
CA VAL A 132 -22.55 5.26 -7.82
C VAL A 132 -22.83 5.93 -9.15
N ALA A 133 -24.08 6.02 -9.51
CA ALA A 133 -24.53 6.88 -10.60
C ALA A 133 -24.60 8.33 -10.11
N ILE A 134 -23.99 9.23 -10.85
CA ILE A 134 -24.14 10.68 -10.67
C ILE A 134 -25.08 11.22 -11.75
N ASP A 135 -26.03 12.03 -11.31
CA ASP A 135 -26.93 12.75 -12.23
C ASP A 135 -26.29 14.11 -12.54
N THR A 136 -25.68 14.21 -13.71
CA THR A 136 -25.23 15.47 -14.30
C THR A 136 -26.13 15.79 -15.49
N GLN A 137 -26.38 17.07 -15.78
CA GLN A 137 -27.41 17.60 -16.68
C GLN A 137 -27.61 16.88 -18.03
N ASP A 138 -26.69 16.02 -18.46
CA ASP A 138 -26.71 15.37 -19.78
C ASP A 138 -26.50 13.85 -19.79
N GLN A 139 -26.02 13.20 -18.70
CA GLN A 139 -25.74 11.76 -18.67
C GLN A 139 -25.72 11.20 -17.24
N ASN A 140 -26.28 9.98 -17.09
CA ASN A 140 -26.06 9.15 -15.92
C ASN A 140 -24.70 8.46 -16.07
N ASP A 141 -23.68 9.00 -15.42
CA ASP A 141 -22.34 8.42 -15.39
C ASP A 141 -22.10 7.65 -14.09
N VAL A 142 -21.34 6.58 -14.19
CA VAL A 142 -20.86 5.85 -13.02
C VAL A 142 -19.52 6.45 -12.58
N ILE A 143 -19.44 6.85 -11.32
CA ILE A 143 -18.23 7.39 -10.70
C ILE A 143 -17.77 6.53 -9.54
N TRP A 144 -16.47 6.59 -9.26
CA TRP A 144 -15.85 5.88 -8.15
C TRP A 144 -15.67 6.78 -6.93
N GLY A 145 -16.02 6.28 -5.76
CA GLY A 145 -15.80 6.98 -4.50
C GLY A 145 -15.55 6.02 -3.34
N GLN A 146 -15.49 6.59 -2.16
CA GLN A 146 -15.33 5.83 -0.92
C GLN A 146 -16.36 6.27 0.12
N ALA A 147 -16.92 5.29 0.83
CA ALA A 147 -17.53 5.53 2.13
C ALA A 147 -16.40 5.47 3.17
N VAL A 148 -16.31 6.48 4.05
CA VAL A 148 -15.22 6.62 5.00
C VAL A 148 -15.72 7.07 6.37
N SER A 149 -15.02 6.68 7.44
CA SER A 149 -15.33 7.20 8.78
C SER A 149 -15.13 8.72 8.84
N GLY A 150 -15.86 9.38 9.71
CA GLY A 150 -15.83 10.85 9.85
C GLY A 150 -14.44 11.44 10.10
N ASN A 151 -13.52 10.67 10.72
CA ASN A 151 -12.15 11.07 11.02
C ASN A 151 -11.12 10.74 9.89
N TYR A 152 -11.55 10.25 8.74
CA TYR A 152 -10.68 9.78 7.66
C TYR A 152 -9.66 10.84 7.21
N PHE A 153 -10.12 12.04 6.91
CA PHE A 153 -9.26 13.13 6.46
C PHE A 153 -8.30 13.62 7.56
N ASP A 154 -8.70 13.55 8.81
CA ASP A 154 -7.85 13.91 9.95
C ASP A 154 -6.72 12.88 10.14
N ILE A 155 -7.02 11.57 10.03
CA ILE A 155 -6.02 10.51 10.08
C ILE A 155 -5.01 10.64 8.94
N LEU A 156 -5.46 10.97 7.74
CA LEU A 156 -4.60 11.21 6.59
C LEU A 156 -3.90 12.57 6.62
N GLN A 157 -4.29 13.47 7.54
CA GLN A 157 -3.81 14.86 7.62
C GLN A 157 -4.01 15.63 6.30
N VAL A 158 -5.13 15.37 5.64
CA VAL A 158 -5.52 16.02 4.39
C VAL A 158 -6.59 17.06 4.68
N LYS A 159 -6.32 18.32 4.37
CA LYS A 159 -7.31 19.38 4.47
C LYS A 159 -8.02 19.59 3.14
N PRO A 160 -9.34 19.75 3.11
CA PRO A 160 -10.05 20.11 1.90
C PRO A 160 -9.50 21.39 1.26
N PHE A 161 -9.51 21.44 -0.05
CA PHE A 161 -9.18 22.65 -0.83
C PHE A 161 -10.23 23.74 -0.61
N MET A 162 -11.51 23.34 -0.49
CA MET A 162 -12.65 24.21 -0.28
C MET A 162 -13.64 23.52 0.64
N GLY A 163 -14.33 24.29 1.48
CA GLY A 163 -15.30 23.77 2.44
C GLY A 163 -14.66 23.10 3.66
N ARG A 164 -15.20 21.98 4.12
CA ARG A 164 -14.79 21.25 5.32
C ARG A 164 -14.72 19.74 5.12
N SER A 165 -14.07 19.03 6.04
CA SER A 165 -14.15 17.57 6.19
C SER A 165 -15.46 17.17 6.87
N PHE A 166 -15.65 15.87 7.05
CA PHE A 166 -16.75 15.29 7.81
C PHE A 166 -16.68 15.70 9.28
N LEU A 167 -17.85 15.79 9.91
CA LEU A 167 -17.99 15.96 11.34
C LEU A 167 -18.25 14.59 12.01
N PRO A 168 -17.86 14.40 13.28
CA PRO A 168 -18.06 13.13 13.98
C PRO A 168 -19.54 12.67 14.00
N GLU A 169 -20.48 13.60 14.12
CA GLU A 169 -21.93 13.34 14.12
C GLU A 169 -22.44 12.84 12.77
N GLU A 170 -21.78 13.17 11.66
CA GLU A 170 -22.18 12.75 10.31
C GLU A 170 -21.95 11.26 10.04
N ASP A 171 -21.09 10.61 10.87
CA ASP A 171 -20.84 9.16 10.82
C ASP A 171 -21.55 8.40 11.96
N GLY A 172 -22.40 9.07 12.73
CA GLY A 172 -22.98 8.52 13.96
C GLY A 172 -24.20 7.61 13.73
N ALA A 173 -25.04 7.91 12.75
CA ALA A 173 -26.31 7.19 12.53
C ALA A 173 -26.47 6.79 11.07
N PRO A 174 -26.86 5.50 10.78
CA PRO A 174 -27.06 5.01 9.43
C PRO A 174 -28.03 5.88 8.63
N GLY A 175 -27.62 6.32 7.44
CA GLY A 175 -28.44 7.07 6.50
C GLY A 175 -28.83 8.50 6.92
N ALA A 176 -28.37 9.00 8.08
CA ALA A 176 -28.85 10.25 8.65
C ALA A 176 -28.28 11.52 8.00
N HIS A 177 -27.06 11.46 7.50
CA HIS A 177 -26.35 12.63 7.02
C HIS A 177 -25.86 12.46 5.58
N PRO A 178 -26.72 12.70 4.55
CA PRO A 178 -26.34 12.60 3.16
C PRO A 178 -25.48 13.79 2.72
N VAL A 179 -24.20 13.75 3.10
CA VAL A 179 -23.19 14.73 2.75
C VAL A 179 -22.10 14.10 1.86
N VAL A 180 -21.48 14.89 0.99
CA VAL A 180 -20.44 14.44 0.08
C VAL A 180 -19.28 15.43 0.01
N LEU A 181 -18.06 14.91 0.07
CA LEU A 181 -16.84 15.64 -0.23
C LEU A 181 -16.39 15.22 -1.63
N LEU A 182 -16.21 16.19 -2.53
CA LEU A 182 -15.89 15.92 -3.94
C LEU A 182 -14.39 15.75 -4.15
N GLY A 183 -14.02 14.87 -5.07
CA GLY A 183 -12.68 14.83 -5.64
C GLY A 183 -12.44 16.06 -6.55
N HIS A 184 -11.24 16.60 -6.49
CA HIS A 184 -10.89 17.78 -7.30
C HIS A 184 -11.12 17.55 -8.79
N SER A 185 -10.82 16.34 -9.29
CA SER A 185 -11.02 16.00 -10.69
C SER A 185 -12.48 16.01 -11.13
N LEU A 186 -13.40 15.53 -10.28
CA LEU A 186 -14.83 15.56 -10.56
C LEU A 186 -15.33 17.01 -10.59
N TRP A 187 -14.96 17.80 -9.57
CA TRP A 187 -15.31 19.21 -9.48
C TRP A 187 -14.80 20.02 -10.69
N GLU A 188 -13.52 19.81 -11.08
CA GLU A 188 -12.91 20.53 -12.20
C GLU A 188 -13.53 20.13 -13.54
N ARG A 189 -13.65 18.82 -13.81
CA ARG A 189 -14.00 18.34 -15.17
C ARG A 189 -15.48 18.26 -15.44
N ARG A 190 -16.31 18.00 -14.41
CA ARG A 190 -17.74 17.73 -14.60
C ARG A 190 -18.66 18.76 -13.97
N LEU A 191 -18.17 19.46 -12.94
CA LEU A 191 -18.97 20.47 -12.23
C LEU A 191 -18.50 21.89 -12.51
N GLY A 192 -17.69 22.07 -13.59
CA GLY A 192 -17.31 23.37 -14.13
C GLY A 192 -16.46 24.23 -13.22
N SER A 193 -15.75 23.64 -12.25
CA SER A 193 -14.97 24.39 -11.25
C SER A 193 -15.78 25.47 -10.52
N ASP A 194 -17.06 25.20 -10.26
CA ASP A 194 -17.96 26.15 -9.62
C ASP A 194 -17.45 26.54 -8.22
N PRO A 195 -17.08 27.81 -7.99
CA PRO A 195 -16.57 28.27 -6.69
C PRO A 195 -17.63 28.25 -5.58
N ASN A 196 -18.92 28.18 -5.95
CA ASN A 196 -20.04 28.14 -5.02
C ASN A 196 -20.65 26.74 -4.91
N ILE A 197 -19.88 25.69 -5.14
CA ILE A 197 -20.36 24.30 -5.12
C ILE A 197 -20.71 23.82 -3.71
N VAL A 198 -20.03 24.32 -2.66
CA VAL A 198 -20.29 23.97 -1.27
C VAL A 198 -21.68 24.43 -0.86
N GLY A 199 -22.44 23.55 -0.22
CA GLY A 199 -23.85 23.75 0.16
C GLY A 199 -24.85 23.38 -0.95
N LYS A 200 -24.39 23.14 -2.19
CA LYS A 200 -25.28 22.63 -3.26
C LYS A 200 -25.56 21.16 -3.09
N LYS A 201 -26.66 20.68 -3.68
CA LYS A 201 -27.06 19.29 -3.67
C LYS A 201 -26.64 18.61 -4.98
N LEU A 202 -25.98 17.47 -4.85
CA LEU A 202 -25.62 16.56 -5.93
C LEU A 202 -26.40 15.26 -5.76
N ARG A 203 -26.87 14.64 -6.84
CA ARG A 203 -27.59 13.36 -6.76
C ARG A 203 -26.64 12.19 -6.96
N LEU A 204 -26.52 11.34 -5.95
CA LEU A 204 -25.82 10.06 -6.00
C LEU A 204 -26.86 8.92 -5.88
N ASN A 205 -26.89 7.99 -6.83
CA ASN A 205 -27.93 6.95 -6.92
C ASN A 205 -29.34 7.51 -6.70
N ASN A 206 -29.67 8.62 -7.38
CA ASN A 206 -30.94 9.35 -7.29
C ASN A 206 -31.25 10.03 -5.94
N ARG A 207 -30.38 9.99 -4.94
CA ARG A 207 -30.56 10.67 -3.64
C ARG A 207 -29.76 11.97 -3.58
N PRO A 208 -30.31 13.03 -3.00
CA PRO A 208 -29.62 14.30 -2.86
C PRO A 208 -28.61 14.24 -1.70
N TYR A 209 -27.35 14.56 -1.99
CA TYR A 209 -26.26 14.75 -1.04
C TYR A 209 -25.82 16.21 -1.04
N GLU A 210 -25.61 16.78 0.14
CA GLU A 210 -25.05 18.12 0.25
C GLU A 210 -23.54 18.09 0.06
N VAL A 211 -23.03 18.93 -0.83
CA VAL A 211 -21.58 19.09 -1.03
C VAL A 211 -21.00 19.89 0.12
N ILE A 212 -20.14 19.27 0.95
CA ILE A 212 -19.53 19.93 2.11
C ILE A 212 -18.12 20.46 1.81
N GLY A 213 -17.47 19.98 0.75
CA GLY A 213 -16.13 20.40 0.39
C GLY A 213 -15.60 19.76 -0.88
N VAL A 214 -14.40 20.16 -1.25
CA VAL A 214 -13.63 19.62 -2.37
C VAL A 214 -12.24 19.24 -1.89
N ALA A 215 -11.79 18.02 -2.17
CA ALA A 215 -10.45 17.54 -1.83
C ALA A 215 -9.35 18.31 -2.60
N PRO A 216 -8.13 18.39 -2.06
CA PRO A 216 -7.04 19.04 -2.78
C PRO A 216 -6.62 18.22 -4.02
N LYS A 217 -6.08 18.89 -5.03
CA LYS A 217 -5.76 18.30 -6.34
C LYS A 217 -4.81 17.10 -6.28
N PHE A 218 -3.90 17.09 -5.33
CA PHE A 218 -2.93 15.99 -5.16
C PHE A 218 -3.54 14.74 -4.54
N PHE A 219 -4.63 14.87 -3.79
CA PHE A 219 -5.25 13.76 -3.06
C PHE A 219 -6.27 13.04 -3.92
N LYS A 220 -6.07 11.75 -4.12
CA LYS A 220 -6.90 10.89 -4.95
C LYS A 220 -7.56 9.74 -4.19
N GLY A 221 -7.41 9.72 -2.86
CA GLY A 221 -7.85 8.63 -1.99
C GLY A 221 -6.68 7.80 -1.48
N SER A 222 -6.98 6.84 -0.62
CA SER A 222 -6.02 5.88 -0.03
C SER A 222 -5.69 4.72 -0.96
N LYS A 223 -6.57 4.39 -1.90
CA LYS A 223 -6.37 3.23 -2.79
C LYS A 223 -5.39 3.57 -3.92
N PHE A 224 -4.34 2.81 -3.94
CA PHE A 224 -3.27 2.99 -4.93
C PHE A 224 -3.78 2.80 -6.38
N GLY A 225 -3.32 3.65 -7.29
CA GLY A 225 -3.66 3.55 -8.72
C GLY A 225 -5.09 3.97 -9.09
N LEU A 226 -5.96 4.24 -8.14
CA LEU A 226 -7.32 4.72 -8.35
C LEU A 226 -7.45 6.19 -7.96
N SER A 227 -8.36 6.90 -8.62
CA SER A 227 -8.70 8.28 -8.28
C SER A 227 -10.16 8.33 -7.88
N MET A 228 -10.40 8.66 -6.62
CA MET A 228 -11.74 8.80 -6.10
C MET A 228 -12.35 10.13 -6.55
N ASP A 229 -13.56 10.06 -7.05
CA ASP A 229 -14.34 11.20 -7.46
C ASP A 229 -15.12 11.83 -6.29
N PHE A 230 -15.39 11.04 -5.23
CA PHE A 230 -16.10 11.54 -4.04
C PHE A 230 -15.82 10.71 -2.79
N TRP A 231 -16.13 11.28 -1.63
CA TRP A 231 -16.21 10.60 -0.33
C TRP A 231 -17.54 10.90 0.35
N VAL A 232 -18.11 9.91 1.04
CA VAL A 232 -19.32 10.02 1.85
C VAL A 232 -19.08 9.41 3.23
N PRO A 233 -19.86 9.74 4.27
CA PRO A 233 -19.76 9.07 5.56
C PRO A 233 -20.02 7.55 5.43
N LEU A 234 -19.29 6.76 6.23
CA LEU A 234 -19.42 5.30 6.24
C LEU A 234 -20.86 4.86 6.59
N ALA A 235 -21.54 5.65 7.43
CA ALA A 235 -22.94 5.45 7.76
C ALA A 235 -23.91 5.50 6.55
N MET A 236 -23.46 5.96 5.38
CA MET A 236 -24.26 5.99 4.15
C MET A 236 -24.10 4.76 3.27
N VAL A 237 -23.23 3.79 3.66
CA VAL A 237 -22.88 2.64 2.81
C VAL A 237 -24.08 1.76 2.47
N GLU A 238 -24.92 1.44 3.44
CA GLU A 238 -26.07 0.57 3.24
C GLU A 238 -27.05 1.17 2.22
N GLU A 239 -27.27 2.46 2.31
CA GLU A 239 -28.13 3.18 1.40
C GLU A 239 -27.59 3.19 -0.04
N LEU A 240 -26.30 3.49 -0.21
CA LEU A 240 -25.68 3.60 -1.54
C LEU A 240 -25.52 2.24 -2.21
N ARG A 241 -25.30 1.16 -1.44
CA ARG A 241 -25.21 -0.20 -1.95
C ARG A 241 -26.56 -0.88 -2.08
N GLY A 242 -27.62 -0.36 -1.47
CA GLY A 242 -28.95 -1.00 -1.43
C GLY A 242 -28.96 -2.27 -0.60
N VAL A 243 -28.17 -2.32 0.48
CA VAL A 243 -28.08 -3.45 1.41
C VAL A 243 -28.54 -3.01 2.81
N THR A 244 -28.79 -3.97 3.68
CA THR A 244 -29.19 -3.70 5.08
C THR A 244 -28.51 -4.67 6.03
N GLY A 245 -28.24 -4.20 7.25
CA GLY A 245 -27.70 -5.02 8.34
C GLY A 245 -26.17 -5.13 8.36
N TRP A 246 -25.45 -4.59 7.40
CA TRP A 246 -24.00 -4.63 7.35
C TRP A 246 -23.35 -3.88 8.53
N LEU A 247 -23.93 -2.76 8.90
CA LEU A 247 -23.43 -1.95 10.03
C LEU A 247 -23.64 -2.62 11.41
N ASN A 248 -24.47 -3.68 11.47
CA ASN A 248 -24.78 -4.39 12.72
C ASN A 248 -24.28 -5.84 12.74
N SER A 249 -23.77 -6.37 11.62
CA SER A 249 -23.34 -7.76 11.50
C SER A 249 -21.83 -7.91 11.63
N ARG A 250 -21.36 -8.76 12.55
CA ARG A 250 -19.95 -9.13 12.68
C ARG A 250 -19.50 -10.13 11.62
N ASP A 251 -20.43 -10.87 11.02
CA ASP A 251 -20.14 -11.78 9.91
C ASP A 251 -19.98 -11.06 8.56
N SER A 252 -20.40 -9.80 8.49
CA SER A 252 -20.29 -9.01 7.27
C SER A 252 -18.94 -8.29 7.23
N HIS A 253 -17.95 -8.91 6.59
CA HIS A 253 -16.63 -8.33 6.35
C HIS A 253 -16.64 -7.62 5.00
N TRP A 254 -16.57 -6.31 4.98
CA TRP A 254 -16.77 -5.52 3.76
C TRP A 254 -15.94 -4.23 3.71
N MET A 255 -15.30 -3.83 4.79
CA MET A 255 -14.59 -2.58 4.87
C MET A 255 -13.12 -2.79 5.20
N ASN A 256 -12.26 -1.99 4.60
CA ASN A 256 -10.87 -1.89 4.98
C ASN A 256 -10.69 -0.89 6.13
N VAL A 257 -9.60 -1.00 6.85
CA VAL A 257 -9.26 -0.09 7.93
C VAL A 257 -7.88 0.51 7.68
N ILE A 258 -7.78 1.82 7.75
CA ILE A 258 -6.52 2.55 7.79
C ILE A 258 -6.32 3.17 9.17
N GLY A 259 -5.10 3.10 9.69
CA GLY A 259 -4.76 3.67 10.98
C GLY A 259 -3.48 4.49 10.93
N ARG A 260 -3.34 5.44 11.84
CA ARG A 260 -2.08 6.16 12.03
C ARG A 260 -1.49 5.80 13.38
N LEU A 261 -0.31 5.19 13.39
CA LEU A 261 0.42 4.89 14.62
C LEU A 261 0.78 6.17 15.39
N LYS A 262 0.72 6.12 16.71
CA LYS A 262 1.26 7.18 17.56
C LYS A 262 2.77 7.30 17.40
N PRO A 263 3.38 8.47 17.63
CA PRO A 263 4.83 8.62 17.61
C PRO A 263 5.51 7.61 18.55
N GLY A 264 6.53 6.91 18.03
CA GLY A 264 7.31 5.94 18.82
C GLY A 264 6.67 4.56 18.98
N VAL A 265 5.44 4.33 18.51
CA VAL A 265 4.81 3.00 18.52
C VAL A 265 5.24 2.22 17.29
N SER A 266 5.73 1.00 17.49
CA SER A 266 6.08 0.07 16.41
C SER A 266 4.87 -0.73 15.92
N MET A 267 4.93 -1.21 14.67
CA MET A 267 3.91 -2.13 14.13
C MET A 267 3.77 -3.41 14.98
N ALA A 268 4.87 -3.91 15.54
CA ALA A 268 4.83 -5.09 16.41
C ALA A 268 4.02 -4.84 17.70
N GLN A 269 4.16 -3.66 18.31
CA GLN A 269 3.37 -3.26 19.49
C GLN A 269 1.89 -3.12 19.13
N ALA A 270 1.58 -2.44 18.01
CA ALA A 270 0.21 -2.29 17.54
C ALA A 270 -0.42 -3.65 17.18
N THR A 271 0.32 -4.55 16.54
CA THR A 271 -0.14 -5.92 16.26
C THR A 271 -0.43 -6.70 17.56
N ALA A 272 0.43 -6.61 18.56
CA ALA A 272 0.21 -7.27 19.83
C ALA A 272 -1.05 -6.76 20.54
N GLU A 273 -1.29 -5.44 20.52
CA GLU A 273 -2.51 -4.83 21.06
C GLU A 273 -3.76 -5.29 20.30
N MET A 274 -3.73 -5.23 18.96
CA MET A 274 -4.86 -5.65 18.12
C MET A 274 -5.20 -7.13 18.33
N ASN A 275 -4.18 -7.99 18.46
CA ASN A 275 -4.36 -9.41 18.80
C ASN A 275 -5.02 -9.61 20.17
N ALA A 276 -4.63 -8.84 21.16
CA ALA A 276 -5.24 -8.92 22.50
C ALA A 276 -6.71 -8.50 22.46
N ILE A 277 -7.05 -7.46 21.69
CA ILE A 277 -8.44 -7.04 21.48
C ILE A 277 -9.20 -8.14 20.73
N SER A 278 -8.67 -8.65 19.62
CA SER A 278 -9.30 -9.73 18.83
C SER A 278 -9.59 -10.98 19.68
N ALA A 279 -8.60 -11.44 20.49
CA ALA A 279 -8.77 -12.59 21.37
C ALA A 279 -9.91 -12.37 22.39
N ARG A 280 -10.05 -11.17 22.93
CA ARG A 280 -11.15 -10.83 23.83
C ARG A 280 -12.51 -10.81 23.10
N LEU A 281 -12.55 -10.24 21.91
CA LEU A 281 -13.79 -10.22 21.09
C LEU A 281 -14.24 -11.64 20.71
N ASN A 282 -13.30 -12.56 20.42
CA ASN A 282 -13.59 -13.97 20.15
C ASN A 282 -14.21 -14.68 21.36
N GLN A 283 -13.82 -14.27 22.58
CA GLN A 283 -14.45 -14.82 23.81
C GLN A 283 -15.87 -14.27 24.03
N ILE A 284 -16.11 -13.01 23.66
CA ILE A 284 -17.41 -12.34 23.85
C ILE A 284 -18.38 -12.77 22.76
N TYR A 285 -17.91 -12.93 21.53
CA TYR A 285 -18.70 -13.21 20.32
C TYR A 285 -18.23 -14.48 19.59
N PRO A 286 -18.23 -15.66 20.25
CA PRO A 286 -17.60 -16.86 19.71
C PRO A 286 -18.29 -17.40 18.43
N ASN A 287 -19.58 -17.14 18.25
CA ASN A 287 -20.34 -17.58 17.08
C ASN A 287 -20.19 -16.60 15.90
N ASP A 288 -20.20 -15.31 16.19
CA ASP A 288 -20.21 -14.24 15.17
C ASP A 288 -18.79 -13.95 14.62
N ARG A 289 -17.75 -14.46 15.28
CA ARG A 289 -16.35 -14.29 14.91
C ARG A 289 -15.59 -15.60 14.72
N ALA A 290 -16.30 -16.69 14.45
CA ALA A 290 -15.72 -18.03 14.33
C ALA A 290 -14.61 -18.12 13.27
N SER A 291 -14.66 -17.30 12.23
CA SER A 291 -13.66 -17.27 11.15
C SER A 291 -12.40 -16.44 11.45
N THR A 292 -12.42 -15.59 12.49
CA THR A 292 -11.31 -14.68 12.83
C THR A 292 -10.48 -15.25 13.97
N THR A 293 -9.19 -15.52 13.74
CA THR A 293 -8.29 -16.08 14.76
C THR A 293 -7.35 -15.04 15.37
N GLN A 294 -6.86 -14.11 14.56
CA GLN A 294 -5.87 -13.12 14.95
C GLN A 294 -6.11 -11.79 14.21
N ALA A 295 -5.48 -10.72 14.70
CA ALA A 295 -5.36 -9.47 13.99
C ALA A 295 -3.87 -9.14 13.74
N ARG A 296 -3.56 -8.49 12.65
CA ARG A 296 -2.21 -8.04 12.29
C ARG A 296 -2.25 -6.60 11.79
N VAL A 297 -1.14 -5.91 11.93
CA VAL A 297 -0.93 -4.57 11.36
C VAL A 297 0.10 -4.68 10.25
N LEU A 298 -0.28 -4.25 9.05
CA LEU A 298 0.56 -4.21 7.86
C LEU A 298 0.94 -2.76 7.56
N SER A 299 2.04 -2.53 6.84
CA SER A 299 2.33 -1.22 6.29
C SER A 299 1.35 -0.88 5.17
N GLU A 300 0.96 0.40 5.03
CA GLU A 300 0.01 0.82 3.98
C GLU A 300 0.50 0.55 2.55
N PRO A 301 1.82 0.63 2.22
CA PRO A 301 2.30 0.28 0.88
C PRO A 301 2.26 -1.22 0.54
N ASP A 302 2.08 -2.10 1.52
CA ASP A 302 2.14 -3.56 1.34
C ASP A 302 0.77 -4.19 1.07
N GLY A 303 -0.22 -3.39 0.77
CA GLY A 303 -1.61 -3.80 0.52
C GLY A 303 -1.97 -4.09 -0.92
#